data_d4dec47d1b61c9ca56983c2ef3d2878d
#
_entry.id   d4dec47d1b61c9ca56983c2ef3d2878d
#
_cell.length_a   1.000
_cell.length_b   1.000
_cell.length_c   1.000
_cell.angle_alpha   90.00
_cell.angle_beta   90.00
_cell.angle_gamma   90.00
#
_symmetry.space_group_name_H-M   'P 1'
#
loop_
_entity.id
_entity.type
_entity.pdbx_description
1 polymer ?
#
loop_
_entity_poly.entity_id
_entity_poly.type
_entity_poly.pdbx_seq_one_letter_code
_entity_poly.pdbx_strand_id
1 'polypeptide(L)'
;VTTTVDSSGNVGQHTSIAIDSNDNVHISYYDQTGFDLKYATDESGSWVTSTVDTTGDVGGYTSIAIDSNDDVHISYMYFSSGDLKYATDASGSWVISSVDTNGDTGYFSSLAIDSNDNAHISYYNNNNANLKYATNMNGSWNSTAIDTSGDTGRHTSIALDSNDNIHISYYRTSSSNLRYITNQSGSWVATTIDNVGDVGKRTYIALDSDDDVHISYWDVTNDD
;
A
#
# COMPACT_ATOMS: atom_id res chain seq x y z
N VAL A 1 9.47 -18.34 17.25
CA VAL A 1 10.37 -19.06 16.30
C VAL A 1 10.51 -18.18 15.08
N THR A 2 11.75 -18.04 14.56
CA THR A 2 12.01 -17.34 13.28
C THR A 2 12.22 -18.39 12.20
N THR A 3 11.64 -18.15 11.00
CA THR A 3 11.77 -19.04 9.84
C THR A 3 12.19 -18.20 8.62
N THR A 4 13.11 -18.74 7.82
CA THR A 4 13.44 -18.17 6.52
C THR A 4 12.41 -18.65 5.51
N VAL A 5 11.69 -17.71 4.87
CA VAL A 5 10.62 -17.98 3.89
C VAL A 5 11.20 -18.18 2.50
N ASP A 6 12.10 -17.30 2.07
CA ASP A 6 12.83 -17.38 0.80
C ASP A 6 14.30 -16.97 1.02
N SER A 7 15.22 -17.68 0.38
CA SER A 7 16.67 -17.41 0.43
C SER A 7 17.32 -17.43 -0.96
N SER A 8 16.51 -17.39 -2.01
CA SER A 8 16.94 -17.53 -3.41
C SER A 8 17.40 -16.20 -3.99
N GLY A 9 18.56 -15.71 -3.58
CA GLY A 9 19.14 -14.45 -4.02
C GLY A 9 18.93 -13.30 -3.04
N ASN A 10 18.91 -12.05 -3.53
CA ASN A 10 18.63 -10.86 -2.73
C ASN A 10 17.12 -10.56 -2.75
N VAL A 11 16.38 -11.22 -1.88
CA VAL A 11 14.91 -11.18 -1.80
C VAL A 11 14.44 -10.56 -0.49
N GLY A 12 13.16 -10.13 -0.43
CA GLY A 12 12.52 -9.65 0.79
C GLY A 12 12.66 -8.14 1.03
N GLN A 13 12.92 -7.35 0.01
CA GLN A 13 12.77 -5.89 0.11
C GLN A 13 11.29 -5.49 -0.10
N HIS A 14 10.91 -4.34 0.48
CA HIS A 14 9.56 -3.80 0.37
C HIS A 14 8.46 -4.82 0.76
N THR A 15 8.68 -5.58 1.84
CA THR A 15 7.74 -6.63 2.28
C THR A 15 6.43 -6.04 2.79
N SER A 16 5.33 -6.76 2.52
CA SER A 16 4.03 -6.54 3.14
C SER A 16 3.40 -7.90 3.50
N ILE A 17 2.61 -7.95 4.58
CA ILE A 17 2.03 -9.17 5.13
C ILE A 17 0.53 -8.98 5.37
N ALA A 18 -0.25 -10.03 5.08
CA ALA A 18 -1.66 -10.15 5.42
C ALA A 18 -1.96 -11.56 5.92
N ILE A 19 -3.10 -11.74 6.59
CA ILE A 19 -3.58 -13.03 7.12
C ILE A 19 -4.99 -13.25 6.60
N ASP A 20 -5.27 -14.45 6.09
CA ASP A 20 -6.59 -14.84 5.59
C ASP A 20 -7.54 -15.30 6.72
N SER A 21 -8.79 -15.66 6.38
CA SER A 21 -9.80 -16.10 7.33
C SER A 21 -9.49 -17.46 7.99
N ASN A 22 -8.51 -18.20 7.46
CA ASN A 22 -8.06 -19.51 7.95
C ASN A 22 -6.76 -19.44 8.76
N ASP A 23 -6.32 -18.21 9.10
CA ASP A 23 -5.05 -17.90 9.78
C ASP A 23 -3.79 -18.22 8.94
N ASN A 24 -3.90 -18.39 7.61
CA ASN A 24 -2.74 -18.53 6.75
C ASN A 24 -2.08 -17.18 6.50
N VAL A 25 -0.76 -17.21 6.34
CA VAL A 25 0.06 -16.01 6.16
C VAL A 25 0.38 -15.80 4.68
N HIS A 26 0.18 -14.57 4.22
CA HIS A 26 0.45 -14.12 2.85
C HIS A 26 1.46 -12.96 2.88
N ILE A 27 2.55 -13.08 2.11
CA ILE A 27 3.62 -12.08 2.07
C ILE A 27 3.91 -11.72 0.61
N SER A 28 3.83 -10.43 0.28
CA SER A 28 4.38 -9.89 -0.96
C SER A 28 5.74 -9.27 -0.72
N TYR A 29 6.67 -9.39 -1.68
CA TYR A 29 8.01 -8.85 -1.56
C TYR A 29 8.69 -8.67 -2.92
N TYR A 30 9.71 -7.82 -2.95
CA TYR A 30 10.54 -7.56 -4.11
C TYR A 30 11.75 -8.48 -4.12
N ASP A 31 12.01 -9.12 -5.27
CA ASP A 31 13.24 -9.83 -5.59
C ASP A 31 14.17 -8.92 -6.39
N GLN A 32 15.20 -8.37 -5.73
CA GLN A 32 16.19 -7.51 -6.37
C GLN A 32 17.12 -8.27 -7.31
N THR A 33 17.23 -9.62 -7.20
CA THR A 33 18.04 -10.42 -8.10
C THR A 33 17.35 -10.66 -9.44
N GLY A 34 16.05 -11.01 -9.40
CA GLY A 34 15.21 -11.23 -10.57
C GLY A 34 14.55 -9.96 -11.10
N PHE A 35 14.47 -8.91 -10.27
CA PHE A 35 13.66 -7.71 -10.52
C PHE A 35 12.16 -8.01 -10.61
N ASP A 36 11.69 -8.97 -9.80
CA ASP A 36 10.36 -9.53 -9.86
C ASP A 36 9.53 -9.16 -8.62
N LEU A 37 8.19 -9.10 -8.80
CA LEU A 37 7.25 -9.19 -7.69
C LEU A 37 7.08 -10.65 -7.30
N LYS A 38 7.34 -10.97 -6.03
CA LYS A 38 7.16 -12.30 -5.47
C LYS A 38 6.11 -12.33 -4.37
N TYR A 39 5.60 -13.52 -4.16
CA TYR A 39 4.59 -13.85 -3.17
C TYR A 39 4.97 -15.15 -2.46
N ALA A 40 4.67 -15.24 -1.17
CA ALA A 40 4.82 -16.44 -0.35
C ALA A 40 3.59 -16.65 0.53
N THR A 41 3.21 -17.92 0.74
CA THR A 41 2.14 -18.32 1.66
C THR A 41 2.46 -19.63 2.35
N ASP A 42 1.87 -19.88 3.53
CA ASP A 42 1.93 -21.15 4.26
C ASP A 42 0.61 -21.93 4.23
N GLU A 43 -0.35 -21.54 3.39
CA GLU A 43 -1.69 -22.14 3.21
C GLU A 43 -1.64 -23.68 3.06
N SER A 44 -0.62 -24.23 2.41
CA SER A 44 -0.43 -25.69 2.26
C SER A 44 0.12 -26.39 3.52
N GLY A 45 0.30 -25.66 4.64
CA GLY A 45 0.97 -26.11 5.85
C GLY A 45 2.50 -26.04 5.80
N SER A 46 3.05 -25.49 4.71
CA SER A 46 4.47 -25.16 4.55
C SER A 46 4.63 -23.96 3.61
N TRP A 47 5.70 -23.19 3.79
CA TRP A 47 5.97 -22.05 2.94
C TRP A 47 6.14 -22.45 1.47
N VAL A 48 5.36 -21.82 0.61
CA VAL A 48 5.45 -21.89 -0.85
C VAL A 48 5.70 -20.50 -1.38
N THR A 49 6.69 -20.35 -2.26
CA THR A 49 7.01 -19.08 -2.93
C THR A 49 6.68 -19.16 -4.41
N SER A 50 6.15 -18.08 -4.96
CA SER A 50 5.86 -17.94 -6.39
C SER A 50 6.24 -16.55 -6.89
N THR A 51 6.42 -16.44 -8.21
CA THR A 51 6.61 -15.15 -8.88
C THR A 51 5.28 -14.70 -9.44
N VAL A 52 4.89 -13.44 -9.14
CA VAL A 52 3.61 -12.84 -9.54
C VAL A 52 3.76 -12.07 -10.85
N ASP A 53 4.77 -11.20 -10.95
CA ASP A 53 5.05 -10.42 -12.18
C ASP A 53 6.55 -10.43 -12.45
N THR A 54 6.93 -10.72 -13.71
CA THR A 54 8.31 -10.75 -14.22
C THR A 54 8.55 -9.71 -15.31
N THR A 55 7.62 -8.77 -15.48
CA THR A 55 7.62 -7.83 -16.62
C THR A 55 8.52 -6.63 -16.33
N GLY A 56 9.82 -6.81 -16.41
CA GLY A 56 10.82 -5.77 -16.12
C GLY A 56 11.10 -5.64 -14.61
N ASP A 57 11.45 -4.45 -14.13
CA ASP A 57 11.78 -4.20 -12.73
C ASP A 57 10.51 -3.84 -11.95
N VAL A 58 9.87 -4.83 -11.33
CA VAL A 58 8.54 -4.77 -10.69
C VAL A 58 8.55 -5.26 -9.24
N GLY A 59 7.63 -4.76 -8.41
CA GLY A 59 7.47 -5.22 -7.02
C GLY A 59 7.98 -4.23 -5.96
N GLY A 60 8.39 -3.03 -6.37
CA GLY A 60 8.74 -1.99 -5.41
C GLY A 60 7.54 -1.47 -4.61
N TYR A 61 7.77 -1.10 -3.34
CA TYR A 61 6.74 -0.53 -2.47
C TYR A 61 5.45 -1.35 -2.44
N THR A 62 5.59 -2.70 -2.44
CA THR A 62 4.45 -3.61 -2.46
C THR A 62 3.62 -3.51 -1.17
N SER A 63 2.29 -3.60 -1.32
CA SER A 63 1.32 -3.70 -0.22
C SER A 63 0.31 -4.79 -0.55
N ILE A 64 0.03 -5.69 0.40
CA ILE A 64 -0.86 -6.83 0.25
C ILE A 64 -2.09 -6.68 1.14
N ALA A 65 -3.25 -7.10 0.65
CA ALA A 65 -4.50 -7.25 1.40
C ALA A 65 -5.23 -8.51 0.95
N ILE A 66 -6.11 -9.03 1.81
CA ILE A 66 -6.94 -10.21 1.53
C ILE A 66 -8.40 -9.75 1.56
N ASP A 67 -9.20 -10.23 0.61
CA ASP A 67 -10.63 -9.91 0.53
C ASP A 67 -11.51 -10.90 1.31
N SER A 68 -12.85 -10.75 1.24
CA SER A 68 -13.81 -11.58 1.96
C SER A 68 -13.88 -13.04 1.47
N ASN A 69 -13.28 -13.34 0.31
CA ASN A 69 -13.22 -14.68 -0.29
C ASN A 69 -11.87 -15.36 -0.07
N ASP A 70 -10.98 -14.74 0.71
CA ASP A 70 -9.58 -15.10 0.89
C ASP A 70 -8.72 -14.91 -0.38
N ASP A 71 -9.20 -14.14 -1.37
CA ASP A 71 -8.42 -13.79 -2.56
C ASP A 71 -7.35 -12.73 -2.23
N VAL A 72 -6.19 -12.86 -2.87
CA VAL A 72 -5.02 -12.02 -2.63
C VAL A 72 -5.01 -10.81 -3.57
N HIS A 73 -4.75 -9.65 -3.00
CA HIS A 73 -4.62 -8.37 -3.69
C HIS A 73 -3.27 -7.73 -3.38
N ILE A 74 -2.52 -7.30 -4.39
CA ILE A 74 -1.20 -6.68 -4.23
C ILE A 74 -1.11 -5.40 -5.08
N SER A 75 -0.83 -4.26 -4.46
CA SER A 75 -0.38 -3.06 -5.16
C SER A 75 1.15 -2.99 -5.16
N TYR A 76 1.76 -2.49 -6.22
CA TYR A 76 3.21 -2.39 -6.35
C TYR A 76 3.64 -1.40 -7.42
N MET A 77 4.88 -0.96 -7.34
CA MET A 77 5.50 -0.07 -8.32
C MET A 77 6.23 -0.85 -9.40
N TYR A 78 6.10 -0.41 -10.65
CA TYR A 78 6.94 -0.79 -11.78
C TYR A 78 8.05 0.24 -11.93
N PHE A 79 9.26 -0.06 -11.45
CA PHE A 79 10.38 0.88 -11.43
C PHE A 79 10.81 1.37 -12.81
N SER A 80 10.69 0.52 -13.85
CA SER A 80 11.16 0.88 -15.20
C SER A 80 10.38 2.03 -15.84
N SER A 81 9.07 2.18 -15.53
CA SER A 81 8.22 3.26 -16.05
C SER A 81 7.70 4.21 -14.96
N GLY A 82 7.86 3.84 -13.70
CA GLY A 82 7.31 4.57 -12.58
C GLY A 82 5.80 4.37 -12.37
N ASP A 83 5.21 3.32 -12.95
CA ASP A 83 3.76 3.09 -12.92
C ASP A 83 3.32 2.42 -11.62
N LEU A 84 2.11 2.73 -11.17
CA LEU A 84 1.41 1.94 -10.16
C LEU A 84 0.70 0.77 -10.83
N LYS A 85 1.00 -0.45 -10.37
CA LYS A 85 0.38 -1.70 -10.82
C LYS A 85 -0.35 -2.41 -9.67
N TYR A 86 -1.18 -3.36 -10.05
CA TYR A 86 -1.96 -4.17 -9.15
C TYR A 86 -2.05 -5.59 -9.68
N ALA A 87 -1.98 -6.58 -8.80
CA ALA A 87 -2.18 -7.99 -9.10
C ALA A 87 -3.21 -8.59 -8.14
N THR A 88 -4.01 -9.55 -8.62
CA THR A 88 -4.93 -10.34 -7.81
C THR A 88 -5.04 -11.75 -8.36
N ASP A 89 -5.32 -12.72 -7.51
CA ASP A 89 -5.58 -14.12 -7.87
C ASP A 89 -7.06 -14.52 -7.79
N ALA A 90 -7.98 -13.58 -7.56
CA ALA A 90 -9.43 -13.79 -7.46
C ALA A 90 -10.07 -14.62 -8.58
N SER A 91 -9.42 -14.78 -9.73
CA SER A 91 -9.85 -15.66 -10.82
C SER A 91 -9.23 -17.08 -10.76
N GLY A 92 -8.51 -17.42 -9.68
CA GLY A 92 -7.74 -18.66 -9.53
C GLY A 92 -6.37 -18.63 -10.23
N SER A 93 -5.96 -17.46 -10.72
CA SER A 93 -4.62 -17.21 -11.27
C SER A 93 -4.31 -15.72 -11.22
N TRP A 94 -3.03 -15.36 -11.12
CA TRP A 94 -2.61 -13.95 -11.08
C TRP A 94 -3.06 -13.18 -12.32
N VAL A 95 -3.83 -12.12 -12.09
CA VAL A 95 -4.23 -11.13 -13.10
C VAL A 95 -3.56 -9.80 -12.74
N ILE A 96 -2.81 -9.25 -13.70
CA ILE A 96 -2.06 -8.01 -13.53
C ILE A 96 -2.74 -6.88 -14.30
N SER A 97 -2.87 -5.71 -13.66
CA SER A 97 -3.40 -4.51 -14.29
C SER A 97 -2.56 -3.27 -13.96
N SER A 98 -2.54 -2.30 -14.88
CA SER A 98 -2.01 -0.96 -14.58
C SER A 98 -3.09 -0.12 -13.92
N VAL A 99 -2.73 0.54 -12.81
CA VAL A 99 -3.63 1.41 -12.03
C VAL A 99 -3.47 2.86 -12.44
N ASP A 100 -2.23 3.33 -12.48
CA ASP A 100 -1.90 4.69 -12.90
C ASP A 100 -0.57 4.70 -13.65
N THR A 101 -0.61 5.18 -14.89
CA THR A 101 0.54 5.29 -15.80
C THR A 101 0.88 6.75 -16.12
N ASN A 102 0.29 7.70 -15.39
CA ASN A 102 0.47 9.14 -15.61
C ASN A 102 1.65 9.69 -14.82
N GLY A 103 2.85 9.43 -15.32
CA GLY A 103 4.10 9.90 -14.74
C GLY A 103 4.67 8.89 -13.76
N ASP A 104 5.60 9.36 -12.93
CA ASP A 104 6.33 8.57 -11.95
C ASP A 104 5.45 8.38 -10.68
N THR A 105 4.62 7.33 -10.68
CA THR A 105 3.59 7.01 -9.68
C THR A 105 3.92 5.71 -8.91
N GLY A 106 3.10 5.35 -7.91
CA GLY A 106 3.25 4.07 -7.23
C GLY A 106 4.27 4.03 -6.09
N TYR A 107 4.94 5.14 -5.79
CA TYR A 107 5.82 5.20 -4.61
C TYR A 107 5.01 5.10 -3.32
N PHE A 108 5.52 4.33 -2.36
CA PHE A 108 4.93 4.15 -1.03
C PHE A 108 3.47 3.71 -1.10
N SER A 109 3.09 2.83 -2.07
CA SER A 109 1.72 2.37 -2.18
C SER A 109 1.27 1.62 -0.93
N SER A 110 0.02 1.88 -0.52
CA SER A 110 -0.65 1.19 0.56
C SER A 110 -2.06 0.82 0.10
N LEU A 111 -2.43 -0.45 0.30
CA LEU A 111 -3.66 -1.08 -0.21
C LEU A 111 -4.58 -1.46 0.94
N ALA A 112 -5.87 -1.23 0.77
CA ALA A 112 -6.94 -1.76 1.61
C ALA A 112 -8.10 -2.23 0.73
N ILE A 113 -8.91 -3.18 1.25
CA ILE A 113 -10.08 -3.74 0.56
C ILE A 113 -11.34 -3.34 1.34
N ASP A 114 -12.38 -2.89 0.64
CA ASP A 114 -13.66 -2.51 1.24
C ASP A 114 -14.58 -3.71 1.48
N SER A 115 -15.73 -3.49 2.12
CA SER A 115 -16.72 -4.53 2.43
C SER A 115 -17.37 -5.17 1.19
N ASN A 116 -17.14 -4.63 0.00
CA ASN A 116 -17.62 -5.13 -1.29
C ASN A 116 -16.48 -5.70 -2.16
N ASP A 117 -15.34 -6.00 -1.55
CA ASP A 117 -14.13 -6.54 -2.19
C ASP A 117 -13.50 -5.59 -3.25
N ASN A 118 -13.76 -4.28 -3.16
CA ASN A 118 -13.09 -3.32 -4.01
C ASN A 118 -11.74 -2.88 -3.40
N ALA A 119 -10.78 -2.67 -4.27
CA ALA A 119 -9.45 -2.22 -3.89
C ALA A 119 -9.34 -0.69 -3.82
N HIS A 120 -8.69 -0.20 -2.76
CA HIS A 120 -8.40 1.20 -2.48
C HIS A 120 -6.91 1.36 -2.25
N ILE A 121 -6.24 2.23 -3.03
CA ILE A 121 -4.79 2.40 -2.98
C ILE A 121 -4.46 3.88 -2.76
N SER A 122 -3.71 4.18 -1.70
CA SER A 122 -3.05 5.46 -1.54
C SER A 122 -1.61 5.36 -2.02
N TYR A 123 -1.07 6.40 -2.68
CA TYR A 123 0.28 6.40 -3.21
C TYR A 123 0.81 7.82 -3.47
N TYR A 124 2.12 7.94 -3.59
CA TYR A 124 2.79 9.18 -3.93
C TYR A 124 3.11 9.24 -5.43
N ASN A 125 2.77 10.36 -6.06
CA ASN A 125 3.19 10.71 -7.41
C ASN A 125 4.40 11.64 -7.34
N ASN A 126 5.56 11.12 -7.75
CA ASN A 126 6.83 11.84 -7.65
C ASN A 126 6.94 13.00 -8.65
N ASN A 127 6.31 12.90 -9.84
CA ASN A 127 6.36 13.97 -10.85
C ASN A 127 5.64 15.24 -10.38
N ASN A 128 4.50 15.08 -9.73
CA ASN A 128 3.66 16.20 -9.30
C ASN A 128 3.79 16.48 -7.80
N ALA A 129 4.59 15.67 -7.09
CA ALA A 129 4.83 15.77 -5.65
C ALA A 129 3.53 15.82 -4.83
N ASN A 130 2.56 14.93 -5.12
CA ASN A 130 1.26 14.93 -4.48
C ASN A 130 0.80 13.53 -4.02
N LEU A 131 -0.10 13.52 -3.03
CA LEU A 131 -0.81 12.33 -2.60
C LEU A 131 -1.92 12.01 -3.60
N LYS A 132 -1.92 10.77 -4.09
CA LYS A 132 -2.97 10.25 -4.95
C LYS A 132 -3.70 9.06 -4.28
N TYR A 133 -4.89 8.84 -4.77
CA TYR A 133 -5.75 7.74 -4.39
C TYR A 133 -6.33 7.09 -5.66
N ALA A 134 -6.39 5.77 -5.69
CA ALA A 134 -7.02 4.99 -6.76
C ALA A 134 -7.97 3.94 -6.19
N THR A 135 -9.03 3.63 -6.95
CA THR A 135 -9.98 2.56 -6.62
C THR A 135 -10.56 1.93 -7.88
N ASN A 136 -10.96 0.66 -7.80
CA ASN A 136 -11.66 -0.09 -8.85
C ASN A 136 -13.17 -0.27 -8.59
N MET A 137 -13.75 0.42 -7.61
CA MET A 137 -15.14 0.30 -7.15
C MET A 137 -16.18 0.35 -8.27
N ASN A 138 -15.89 0.97 -9.42
CA ASN A 138 -16.79 1.05 -10.57
C ASN A 138 -16.42 0.04 -11.69
N GLY A 139 -15.70 -1.04 -11.38
CA GLY A 139 -15.26 -2.06 -12.32
C GLY A 139 -14.06 -1.66 -13.20
N SER A 140 -13.51 -0.46 -13.00
CA SER A 140 -12.29 0.01 -13.65
C SER A 140 -11.51 0.94 -12.72
N TRP A 141 -10.19 0.99 -12.86
CA TRP A 141 -9.35 1.87 -12.06
C TRP A 141 -9.62 3.34 -12.34
N ASN A 142 -9.83 4.09 -11.28
CA ASN A 142 -9.95 5.54 -11.30
C ASN A 142 -8.93 6.13 -10.31
N SER A 143 -8.05 7.02 -10.77
CA SER A 143 -7.03 7.66 -9.95
C SER A 143 -7.24 9.17 -9.87
N THR A 144 -7.06 9.75 -8.67
CA THR A 144 -7.19 11.18 -8.43
C THR A 144 -6.16 11.69 -7.44
N ALA A 145 -5.72 12.94 -7.60
CA ALA A 145 -4.92 13.62 -6.59
C ALA A 145 -5.83 14.13 -5.48
N ILE A 146 -5.57 13.77 -4.23
CA ILE A 146 -6.39 14.11 -3.07
C ILE A 146 -5.76 15.13 -2.13
N ASP A 147 -4.43 15.30 -2.16
CA ASP A 147 -3.74 16.44 -1.57
C ASP A 147 -2.64 16.93 -2.53
N THR A 148 -2.71 18.21 -2.93
CA THR A 148 -1.78 18.87 -3.84
C THR A 148 -1.09 20.08 -3.19
N SER A 149 -1.15 20.17 -1.86
CA SER A 149 -0.69 21.33 -1.09
C SER A 149 0.83 21.33 -0.85
N GLY A 150 1.63 21.10 -1.91
CA GLY A 150 3.10 21.02 -1.89
C GLY A 150 3.60 19.58 -2.05
N ASP A 151 4.87 19.30 -1.71
CA ASP A 151 5.42 17.93 -1.72
C ASP A 151 4.80 17.14 -0.56
N THR A 152 3.81 16.28 -0.88
CA THR A 152 2.92 15.63 0.09
C THR A 152 2.54 14.22 -0.36
N GLY A 153 2.37 13.27 0.57
CA GLY A 153 1.93 11.90 0.28
C GLY A 153 3.02 10.84 0.37
N ARG A 154 4.24 11.18 0.81
CA ARG A 154 5.28 10.17 1.07
C ARG A 154 4.92 9.32 2.28
N HIS A 155 5.38 8.06 2.28
CA HIS A 155 5.14 7.10 3.36
C HIS A 155 3.66 6.96 3.72
N THR A 156 2.77 7.00 2.72
CA THR A 156 1.34 6.90 2.93
C THR A 156 0.94 5.53 3.47
N SER A 157 -0.08 5.50 4.33
CA SER A 157 -0.74 4.31 4.84
C SER A 157 -2.25 4.52 4.84
N ILE A 158 -3.02 3.54 4.35
CA ILE A 158 -4.48 3.58 4.19
C ILE A 158 -5.16 2.56 5.09
N ALA A 159 -6.30 2.93 5.65
CA ALA A 159 -7.24 2.02 6.33
C ALA A 159 -8.68 2.46 6.03
N LEU A 160 -9.64 1.55 6.22
CA LEU A 160 -11.08 1.81 6.06
C LEU A 160 -11.78 1.65 7.41
N ASP A 161 -12.79 2.51 7.66
CA ASP A 161 -13.69 2.35 8.80
C ASP A 161 -14.83 1.35 8.50
N SER A 162 -15.69 1.09 9.48
CA SER A 162 -16.82 0.15 9.36
C SER A 162 -17.88 0.57 8.32
N ASN A 163 -17.80 1.79 7.80
CA ASN A 163 -18.69 2.33 6.76
C ASN A 163 -17.97 2.49 5.42
N ASP A 164 -16.79 1.88 5.24
CA ASP A 164 -15.92 1.97 4.07
C ASP A 164 -15.42 3.41 3.78
N ASN A 165 -15.42 4.30 4.78
CA ASN A 165 -14.75 5.58 4.62
C ASN A 165 -13.23 5.40 4.66
N ILE A 166 -12.55 6.18 3.86
CA ILE A 166 -11.11 6.12 3.67
C ILE A 166 -10.39 7.00 4.68
N HIS A 167 -9.37 6.45 5.34
CA HIS A 167 -8.48 7.12 6.27
C HIS A 167 -7.05 6.93 5.82
N ILE A 168 -6.30 8.00 5.61
CA ILE A 168 -4.92 7.95 5.12
C ILE A 168 -4.03 8.83 5.98
N SER A 169 -2.97 8.25 6.54
CA SER A 169 -1.87 8.99 7.14
C SER A 169 -0.72 9.13 6.13
N TYR A 170 0.01 10.25 6.14
CA TYR A 170 1.09 10.52 5.20
C TYR A 170 2.05 11.61 5.68
N TYR A 171 3.25 11.59 5.14
CA TYR A 171 4.26 12.62 5.38
C TYR A 171 4.20 13.72 4.32
N ARG A 172 4.22 14.97 4.76
CA ARG A 172 4.36 16.14 3.91
C ARG A 172 5.80 16.68 3.99
N THR A 173 6.59 16.44 2.94
CA THR A 173 8.00 16.81 2.88
C THR A 173 8.20 18.34 2.90
N SER A 174 7.32 19.08 2.22
CA SER A 174 7.45 20.55 2.10
C SER A 174 7.35 21.31 3.44
N SER A 175 6.83 20.68 4.48
CA SER A 175 6.70 21.26 5.83
C SER A 175 7.16 20.32 6.96
N SER A 176 7.67 19.13 6.60
CA SER A 176 8.13 18.10 7.54
C SER A 176 7.08 17.67 8.56
N ASN A 177 5.82 17.52 8.14
CA ASN A 177 4.68 17.28 9.03
C ASN A 177 4.06 15.92 8.80
N LEU A 178 3.53 15.33 9.90
CA LEU A 178 2.54 14.25 9.84
C LEU A 178 1.18 14.83 9.45
N ARG A 179 0.57 14.25 8.42
CA ARG A 179 -0.77 14.59 7.97
C ARG A 179 -1.70 13.39 7.94
N TYR A 180 -2.97 13.70 7.99
CA TYR A 180 -4.07 12.76 7.88
C TYR A 180 -5.12 13.33 6.94
N ILE A 181 -5.76 12.49 6.12
CA ILE A 181 -6.87 12.85 5.24
C ILE A 181 -7.94 11.77 5.26
N THR A 182 -9.21 12.17 5.22
CA THR A 182 -10.35 11.25 5.18
C THR A 182 -11.45 11.79 4.28
N ASN A 183 -12.31 10.90 3.74
CA ASN A 183 -13.52 11.26 3.00
C ASN A 183 -14.82 11.05 3.80
N GLN A 184 -14.74 10.76 5.09
CA GLN A 184 -15.87 10.46 5.99
C GLN A 184 -17.02 11.52 5.92
N SER A 185 -16.70 12.78 5.65
CA SER A 185 -17.71 13.85 5.48
C SER A 185 -18.33 13.92 4.06
N GLY A 186 -18.05 12.95 3.19
CA GLY A 186 -18.44 12.94 1.78
C GLY A 186 -17.51 13.73 0.86
N SER A 187 -16.44 14.31 1.39
CA SER A 187 -15.37 14.98 0.64
C SER A 187 -14.03 14.81 1.35
N TRP A 188 -12.92 14.90 0.60
CA TRP A 188 -11.59 14.79 1.18
C TRP A 188 -11.26 15.98 2.09
N VAL A 189 -10.96 15.70 3.35
CA VAL A 189 -10.58 16.72 4.37
C VAL A 189 -9.21 16.34 4.93
N ALA A 190 -8.21 17.20 4.68
CA ALA A 190 -6.85 17.00 5.15
C ALA A 190 -6.56 17.83 6.42
N THR A 191 -5.94 17.20 7.42
CA THR A 191 -5.57 17.79 8.72
C THR A 191 -4.10 17.57 9.00
N THR A 192 -3.42 18.52 9.60
CA THR A 192 -2.08 18.35 10.17
C THR A 192 -2.22 17.77 11.58
N ILE A 193 -1.60 16.62 11.82
CA ILE A 193 -1.66 15.92 13.11
C ILE A 193 -0.51 16.36 14.00
N ASP A 194 0.71 16.39 13.44
CA ASP A 194 1.90 16.87 14.15
C ASP A 194 2.76 17.73 13.20
N ASN A 195 3.28 18.83 13.71
CA ASN A 195 4.12 19.79 13.01
C ASN A 195 5.30 20.30 13.85
N VAL A 196 5.63 19.59 14.93
CA VAL A 196 6.73 19.97 15.83
C VAL A 196 7.98 19.18 15.42
N GLY A 197 8.81 19.77 14.57
CA GLY A 197 10.02 19.14 14.04
C GLY A 197 9.81 18.45 12.69
N ASP A 198 10.66 17.46 12.36
CA ASP A 198 10.53 16.60 11.19
C ASP A 198 9.83 15.31 11.59
N VAL A 199 8.50 15.27 11.47
CA VAL A 199 7.61 14.23 12.01
C VAL A 199 6.72 13.61 10.94
N GLY A 200 6.40 12.30 11.07
CA GLY A 200 5.45 11.61 10.19
C GLY A 200 6.08 10.74 9.10
N LYS A 201 7.39 10.53 9.11
CA LYS A 201 8.01 9.54 8.22
C LYS A 201 7.64 8.13 8.66
N ARG A 202 7.53 7.20 7.67
CA ARG A 202 7.19 5.79 7.89
C ARG A 202 5.91 5.63 8.73
N THR A 203 4.93 6.51 8.46
CA THR A 203 3.65 6.45 9.15
C THR A 203 2.89 5.19 8.80
N TYR A 204 2.15 4.67 9.78
CA TYR A 204 1.22 3.56 9.64
C TYR A 204 -0.08 3.91 10.35
N ILE A 205 -1.23 3.60 9.71
CA ILE A 205 -2.56 3.86 10.26
C ILE A 205 -3.31 2.55 10.49
N ALA A 206 -4.05 2.48 11.59
CA ALA A 206 -5.01 1.42 11.89
C ALA A 206 -6.23 2.03 12.57
N LEU A 207 -7.37 1.35 12.43
CA LEU A 207 -8.59 1.67 13.16
C LEU A 207 -8.89 0.54 14.15
N ASP A 208 -9.45 0.91 15.30
CA ASP A 208 -9.96 -0.07 16.26
C ASP A 208 -11.45 -0.41 16.00
N SER A 209 -12.05 -1.22 16.87
CA SER A 209 -13.43 -1.68 16.72
C SER A 209 -14.49 -0.58 16.87
N ASP A 210 -14.12 0.58 17.37
CA ASP A 210 -14.98 1.76 17.54
C ASP A 210 -14.75 2.80 16.42
N ASP A 211 -13.96 2.43 15.39
CA ASP A 211 -13.50 3.27 14.27
C ASP A 211 -12.60 4.43 14.71
N ASP A 212 -12.00 4.34 15.90
CA ASP A 212 -11.02 5.32 16.36
C ASP A 212 -9.68 5.14 15.62
N VAL A 213 -9.13 6.26 15.13
CA VAL A 213 -7.92 6.28 14.31
C VAL A 213 -6.66 6.27 15.17
N HIS A 214 -5.77 5.32 14.92
CA HIS A 214 -4.46 5.18 15.55
C HIS A 214 -3.36 5.33 14.49
N ILE A 215 -2.39 6.21 14.73
CA ILE A 215 -1.27 6.47 13.80
C ILE A 215 0.04 6.32 14.55
N SER A 216 0.93 5.47 14.04
CA SER A 216 2.33 5.43 14.44
C SER A 216 3.19 6.11 13.38
N TYR A 217 4.27 6.78 13.80
CA TYR A 217 5.18 7.48 12.90
C TYR A 217 6.56 7.67 13.53
N TRP A 218 7.54 8.01 12.73
CA TRP A 218 8.88 8.35 13.19
C TRP A 218 9.03 9.87 13.33
N ASP A 219 9.45 10.29 14.51
CA ASP A 219 9.93 11.64 14.80
C ASP A 219 11.45 11.69 14.56
N VAL A 220 11.85 12.20 13.42
CA VAL A 220 13.27 12.30 13.03
C VAL A 220 14.03 13.32 13.87
N THR A 221 13.32 14.35 14.38
CA THR A 221 13.94 15.41 15.19
C THR A 221 14.42 14.88 16.53
N ASN A 222 13.63 14.00 17.14
CA ASN A 222 13.92 13.42 18.47
C ASN A 222 14.48 12.00 18.39
N ASP A 223 14.54 11.42 17.19
CA ASP A 223 14.98 10.04 16.91
C ASP A 223 14.13 8.99 17.68
N ASP A 224 12.81 9.20 17.78
CA ASP A 224 11.82 8.36 18.47
C ASP A 224 10.48 8.21 17.68
#